data_4a3bad8913674870bb7c614ae2d0676a
#
_entry.id   4a3bad8913674870bb7c614ae2d0676a
#
_cell.length_a   1.000
_cell.length_b   1.000
_cell.length_c   1.000
_cell.angle_alpha   90.00
_cell.angle_beta   90.00
_cell.angle_gamma   90.00
#
_symmetry.space_group_name_H-M   'P 1'
#
loop_
_entity.id
_entity.type
_entity.pdbx_description
1 polymer ?
#
loop_
_entity_poly.entity_id
_entity_poly.type
_entity_poly.pdbx_seq_one_letter_code
_entity_poly.pdbx_strand_id
1 'polypeptide(L)'
;MNNIEQAISFARQEYTRQGLDALYQKDFEEALLPALSQAAEIYRADTLRWSGDPKTDLLAALLWSQKLLNDYQRHQLPDEVFYHTIDDIGRWASEYWSYSGKIGLAESAWLTNHLTLRLFQLGRLQFCMEPADFSAPSFGLEPGEPLVSVHICRGGSLDPAACDASFARARAFFPKHFPAYAFRFFSCHSWLLDETLLPLVGVYSNISFFQQRFQIVGRTASNAAARYVLRWDIQPDEIAAFIPQNRFQSQLKTQLLSQQQFYEATGILAR
;
A
#
# COMPACT_ATOMS: atom_id res chain seq x y z
N MET A 1 18.97 1.51 27.80
CA MET A 1 17.57 0.99 27.68
C MET A 1 17.60 -0.26 26.84
N ASN A 2 16.83 -1.29 27.21
CA ASN A 2 16.71 -2.51 26.42
C ASN A 2 16.10 -2.15 25.05
N ASN A 3 16.57 -2.70 23.94
CA ASN A 3 16.12 -2.38 22.58
C ASN A 3 14.57 -2.52 22.44
N ILE A 4 13.96 -3.48 23.16
CA ILE A 4 12.51 -3.68 23.14
C ILE A 4 11.74 -2.59 23.88
N GLU A 5 12.26 -2.01 24.97
CA GLU A 5 11.59 -0.91 25.70
C GLU A 5 11.51 0.36 24.85
N GLN A 6 12.57 0.65 24.09
CA GLN A 6 12.55 1.75 23.13
C GLN A 6 11.52 1.52 22.03
N ALA A 7 11.45 0.28 21.51
CA ALA A 7 10.48 -0.06 20.47
C ALA A 7 9.03 0.02 20.99
N ILE A 8 8.76 -0.38 22.23
CA ILE A 8 7.43 -0.25 22.86
C ILE A 8 7.08 1.24 23.02
N SER A 9 8.02 2.06 23.51
CA SER A 9 7.80 3.50 23.65
C SER A 9 7.49 4.16 22.30
N PHE A 10 8.24 3.78 21.26
CA PHE A 10 8.01 4.27 19.90
C PHE A 10 6.68 3.78 19.34
N ALA A 11 6.36 2.49 19.49
CA ALA A 11 5.09 1.92 19.03
C ALA A 11 3.87 2.62 19.67
N ARG A 12 3.94 2.98 20.96
CA ARG A 12 2.90 3.76 21.64
C ARG A 12 2.72 5.14 21.02
N GLN A 13 3.82 5.84 20.73
CA GLN A 13 3.76 7.15 20.07
C GLN A 13 3.13 7.04 18.68
N GLU A 14 3.53 6.04 17.90
CA GLU A 14 2.99 5.80 16.58
C GLU A 14 1.51 5.39 16.59
N TYR A 15 1.09 4.60 17.57
CA TYR A 15 -0.32 4.23 17.78
C TYR A 15 -1.22 5.47 17.91
N THR A 16 -0.80 6.44 18.73
CA THR A 16 -1.53 7.70 18.88
C THR A 16 -1.37 8.60 17.65
N ARG A 17 -0.15 8.74 17.10
CA ARG A 17 0.10 9.58 15.92
C ARG A 17 -0.75 9.14 14.71
N GLN A 18 -0.96 7.85 14.56
CA GLN A 18 -1.78 7.29 13.47
C GLN A 18 -3.28 7.24 13.79
N GLY A 19 -3.71 7.77 14.94
CA GLY A 19 -5.10 7.89 15.34
C GLY A 19 -5.77 6.56 15.72
N LEU A 20 -4.99 5.53 16.06
CA LEU A 20 -5.52 4.21 16.39
C LEU A 20 -6.22 4.20 17.76
N ASP A 21 -5.82 5.07 18.68
CA ASP A 21 -6.50 5.29 19.95
C ASP A 21 -7.94 5.81 19.74
N ALA A 22 -8.11 6.80 18.89
CA ALA A 22 -9.43 7.32 18.52
C ALA A 22 -10.25 6.30 17.72
N LEU A 23 -9.62 5.56 16.78
CA LEU A 23 -10.27 4.54 15.97
C LEU A 23 -10.87 3.43 16.84
N TYR A 24 -10.08 2.91 17.79
CA TYR A 24 -10.50 1.78 18.62
C TYR A 24 -11.17 2.19 19.93
N GLN A 25 -11.13 3.48 20.28
CA GLN A 25 -11.58 4.02 21.58
C GLN A 25 -10.92 3.30 22.76
N LYS A 26 -9.62 2.99 22.61
CA LYS A 26 -8.79 2.28 23.57
C LYS A 26 -7.37 2.82 23.54
N ASP A 27 -6.74 2.88 24.72
CA ASP A 27 -5.32 3.19 24.80
C ASP A 27 -4.45 2.02 24.26
N PHE A 28 -3.17 2.28 24.07
CA PHE A 28 -2.22 1.31 23.55
C PHE A 28 -2.11 0.08 24.46
N GLU A 29 -2.13 0.27 25.77
CA GLU A 29 -1.98 -0.78 26.79
C GLU A 29 -3.15 -1.78 26.70
N GLU A 30 -4.37 -1.28 26.69
CA GLU A 30 -5.56 -2.12 26.56
C GLU A 30 -5.66 -2.79 25.19
N ALA A 31 -5.36 -2.02 24.14
CA ALA A 31 -5.54 -2.49 22.77
C ALA A 31 -4.52 -3.57 22.37
N LEU A 32 -3.24 -3.34 22.63
CA LEU A 32 -2.15 -4.10 21.99
C LEU A 32 -1.21 -4.83 22.95
N LEU A 33 -0.98 -4.37 24.19
CA LEU A 33 -0.06 -5.06 25.09
C LEU A 33 -0.36 -6.55 25.34
N PRO A 34 -1.63 -7.01 25.32
CA PRO A 34 -1.90 -8.47 25.42
C PRO A 34 -1.22 -9.32 24.34
N ALA A 35 -0.86 -8.72 23.18
CA ALA A 35 -0.14 -9.39 22.10
C ALA A 35 1.41 -9.26 22.19
N LEU A 36 1.93 -8.58 23.23
CA LEU A 36 3.34 -8.19 23.28
C LEU A 36 4.31 -9.38 23.23
N SER A 37 4.00 -10.48 23.92
CA SER A 37 4.93 -11.64 23.97
C SER A 37 5.29 -12.10 22.56
N GLN A 38 4.30 -12.38 21.74
CA GLN A 38 4.49 -12.88 20.37
C GLN A 38 5.01 -11.80 19.42
N ALA A 39 4.51 -10.56 19.52
CA ALA A 39 5.00 -9.44 18.71
C ALA A 39 6.48 -9.12 19.00
N ALA A 40 6.92 -9.26 20.25
CA ALA A 40 8.31 -9.07 20.63
C ALA A 40 9.24 -10.16 20.09
N GLU A 41 8.75 -11.39 19.90
CA GLU A 41 9.52 -12.45 19.22
C GLU A 41 9.73 -12.09 17.74
N ILE A 42 8.69 -11.62 17.05
CA ILE A 42 8.79 -11.12 15.69
C ILE A 42 9.80 -9.96 15.62
N TYR A 43 9.70 -9.01 16.55
CA TYR A 43 10.61 -7.85 16.59
C TYR A 43 12.09 -8.25 16.81
N ARG A 44 12.37 -9.27 17.64
CA ARG A 44 13.74 -9.72 17.91
C ARG A 44 14.37 -10.50 16.76
N ALA A 45 13.57 -11.03 15.86
CA ALA A 45 14.07 -11.77 14.70
C ALA A 45 14.88 -10.89 13.74
N ASP A 46 15.80 -11.49 12.99
CA ASP A 46 16.59 -10.78 11.97
C ASP A 46 15.77 -10.47 10.73
N THR A 47 14.75 -11.26 10.47
CA THR A 47 13.83 -11.09 9.33
C THR A 47 12.39 -10.96 9.81
N LEU A 48 11.64 -10.05 9.22
CA LEU A 48 10.22 -9.87 9.51
C LEU A 48 9.41 -11.07 9.02
N ARG A 49 8.73 -11.73 9.96
CA ARG A 49 7.80 -12.82 9.68
C ARG A 49 6.52 -12.59 10.45
N TRP A 50 5.41 -12.60 9.75
CA TRP A 50 4.11 -12.36 10.35
C TRP A 50 3.57 -13.58 11.07
N SER A 51 2.80 -13.35 12.15
CA SER A 51 2.20 -14.42 12.94
C SER A 51 0.94 -15.00 12.30
N GLY A 52 0.26 -14.21 11.48
CA GLY A 52 -1.06 -14.50 10.96
C GLY A 52 -2.20 -14.14 11.93
N ASP A 53 -1.90 -13.69 13.16
CA ASP A 53 -2.86 -13.07 14.06
C ASP A 53 -2.89 -11.56 13.83
N PRO A 54 -4.01 -10.97 13.37
CA PRO A 54 -4.05 -9.55 12.97
C PRO A 54 -3.66 -8.58 14.08
N LYS A 55 -3.97 -8.87 15.34
CA LYS A 55 -3.62 -7.99 16.46
C LYS A 55 -2.13 -8.05 16.77
N THR A 56 -1.55 -9.23 16.79
CA THR A 56 -0.11 -9.44 16.96
C THR A 56 0.67 -8.78 15.82
N ASP A 57 0.19 -8.93 14.58
CA ASP A 57 0.83 -8.36 13.41
C ASP A 57 0.78 -6.83 13.42
N LEU A 58 -0.31 -6.21 13.90
CA LEU A 58 -0.38 -4.76 14.09
C LEU A 58 0.69 -4.27 15.09
N LEU A 59 0.78 -4.92 16.26
CA LEU A 59 1.81 -4.55 17.25
C LEU A 59 3.21 -4.79 16.71
N ALA A 60 3.45 -5.91 16.02
CA ALA A 60 4.74 -6.21 15.41
C ALA A 60 5.14 -5.17 14.36
N ALA A 61 4.20 -4.68 13.53
CA ALA A 61 4.45 -3.61 12.57
C ALA A 61 4.87 -2.31 13.25
N LEU A 62 4.16 -1.90 14.30
CA LEU A 62 4.50 -0.70 15.08
C LEU A 62 5.88 -0.84 15.77
N LEU A 63 6.19 -2.00 16.33
CA LEU A 63 7.52 -2.26 16.93
C LEU A 63 8.62 -2.25 15.85
N TRP A 64 8.37 -2.88 14.70
CA TRP A 64 9.36 -2.96 13.61
C TRP A 64 9.65 -1.60 12.99
N SER A 65 8.69 -0.67 13.04
CA SER A 65 8.90 0.70 12.57
C SER A 65 10.06 1.41 13.29
N GLN A 66 10.38 1.03 14.53
CA GLN A 66 11.58 1.53 15.21
C GLN A 66 12.88 1.05 14.56
N LYS A 67 12.93 -0.20 14.08
CA LYS A 67 14.10 -0.70 13.30
C LYS A 67 14.21 0.06 11.99
N LEU A 68 13.09 0.24 11.29
CA LEU A 68 13.04 1.01 10.06
C LEU A 68 13.52 2.45 10.26
N LEU A 69 13.13 3.11 11.35
CA LEU A 69 13.60 4.45 11.66
C LEU A 69 15.13 4.50 11.80
N ASN A 70 15.71 3.51 12.49
CA ASN A 70 17.16 3.39 12.61
C ASN A 70 17.84 3.19 11.23
N ASP A 71 17.17 2.44 10.33
CA ASP A 71 17.65 2.26 8.95
C ASP A 71 17.58 3.56 8.16
N TYR A 72 16.49 4.34 8.29
CA TYR A 72 16.38 5.66 7.67
C TYR A 72 17.50 6.60 8.13
N GLN A 73 17.79 6.63 9.43
CA GLN A 73 18.88 7.44 9.99
C GLN A 73 20.25 7.02 9.45
N ARG A 74 20.53 5.70 9.39
CA ARG A 74 21.77 5.16 8.84
C ARG A 74 21.97 5.51 7.36
N HIS A 75 20.91 5.51 6.58
CA HIS A 75 20.91 5.83 5.15
C HIS A 75 20.67 7.33 4.86
N GLN A 76 20.54 8.15 5.90
CA GLN A 76 20.26 9.59 5.78
C GLN A 76 19.03 9.88 4.91
N LEU A 77 17.99 9.07 5.08
CA LEU A 77 16.71 9.25 4.40
C LEU A 77 15.87 10.30 5.14
N PRO A 78 15.03 11.07 4.43
CA PRO A 78 14.22 12.12 5.06
C PRO A 78 13.18 11.54 6.01
N ASP A 79 13.05 12.12 7.20
CA ASP A 79 12.04 11.74 8.21
C ASP A 79 10.60 11.86 7.68
N GLU A 80 10.33 12.87 6.84
CA GLU A 80 9.02 13.02 6.18
C GLU A 80 8.64 11.77 5.38
N VAL A 81 9.59 11.19 4.63
CA VAL A 81 9.36 9.98 3.84
C VAL A 81 9.11 8.78 4.76
N PHE A 82 9.83 8.69 5.89
CA PHE A 82 9.59 7.65 6.88
C PHE A 82 8.14 7.68 7.39
N TYR A 83 7.72 8.81 7.94
CA TYR A 83 6.38 8.93 8.54
C TYR A 83 5.27 8.69 7.51
N HIS A 84 5.37 9.26 6.32
CA HIS A 84 4.40 8.99 5.25
C HIS A 84 4.36 7.51 4.87
N THR A 85 5.51 6.84 4.84
CA THR A 85 5.59 5.42 4.48
C THR A 85 4.91 4.54 5.53
N ILE A 86 5.15 4.77 6.82
CA ILE A 86 4.56 3.95 7.88
C ILE A 86 3.09 4.30 8.20
N ASP A 87 2.56 5.41 7.71
CA ASP A 87 1.13 5.76 7.80
C ASP A 87 0.23 4.67 7.16
N ASP A 88 0.79 3.83 6.32
CA ASP A 88 0.07 2.71 5.72
C ASP A 88 -0.33 1.65 6.76
N ILE A 89 0.38 1.55 7.88
CA ILE A 89 -0.02 0.69 9.01
C ILE A 89 -1.40 1.11 9.52
N GLY A 90 -1.59 2.39 9.78
CA GLY A 90 -2.89 2.93 10.24
C GLY A 90 -4.00 2.78 9.21
N ARG A 91 -3.67 2.92 7.91
CA ARG A 91 -4.66 2.72 6.82
C ARG A 91 -5.15 1.28 6.79
N TRP A 92 -4.26 0.29 6.85
CA TRP A 92 -4.62 -1.12 6.86
C TRP A 92 -5.27 -1.58 8.16
N ALA A 93 -4.90 -0.96 9.30
CA ALA A 93 -5.58 -1.17 10.57
C ALA A 93 -7.02 -0.63 10.53
N SER A 94 -7.23 0.56 9.94
CA SER A 94 -8.57 1.15 9.73
C SER A 94 -9.41 0.31 8.78
N GLU A 95 -8.80 -0.22 7.72
CA GLU A 95 -9.48 -1.12 6.79
C GLU A 95 -9.95 -2.39 7.48
N TYR A 96 -9.05 -3.03 8.25
CA TYR A 96 -9.40 -4.23 9.02
C TYR A 96 -10.55 -3.97 9.99
N TRP A 97 -10.49 -2.84 10.71
CA TRP A 97 -11.57 -2.43 11.61
C TRP A 97 -12.89 -2.23 10.89
N SER A 98 -12.87 -1.64 9.70
CA SER A 98 -14.08 -1.26 8.95
C SER A 98 -14.98 -2.45 8.59
N TYR A 99 -14.41 -3.63 8.32
CA TYR A 99 -15.17 -4.80 7.96
C TYR A 99 -15.25 -5.88 9.06
N SER A 100 -14.26 -5.94 9.95
CA SER A 100 -14.20 -6.98 10.99
C SER A 100 -14.73 -6.51 12.35
N GLY A 101 -14.69 -5.20 12.63
CA GLY A 101 -14.95 -4.64 13.97
C GLY A 101 -13.92 -5.06 15.02
N LYS A 102 -12.73 -5.55 14.59
CA LYS A 102 -11.69 -6.06 15.48
C LYS A 102 -10.40 -5.25 15.35
N ILE A 103 -9.66 -5.14 16.45
CA ILE A 103 -8.33 -4.56 16.46
C ILE A 103 -7.38 -5.50 15.73
N GLY A 104 -6.64 -4.98 14.74
CA GLY A 104 -5.68 -5.78 13.99
C GLY A 104 -5.28 -5.12 12.68
N LEU A 105 -4.61 -5.89 11.85
CA LEU A 105 -4.01 -5.46 10.60
C LEU A 105 -4.49 -6.35 9.46
N ALA A 106 -5.03 -5.76 8.40
CA ALA A 106 -5.17 -6.43 7.11
C ALA A 106 -3.84 -6.33 6.34
N GLU A 107 -3.60 -7.26 5.44
CA GLU A 107 -2.49 -7.22 4.49
C GLU A 107 -1.10 -7.01 5.14
N SER A 108 -0.83 -7.69 6.27
CA SER A 108 0.47 -7.63 6.94
C SER A 108 1.63 -7.99 6.00
N ALA A 109 1.44 -8.96 5.09
CA ALA A 109 2.45 -9.35 4.11
C ALA A 109 2.87 -8.18 3.20
N TRP A 110 1.92 -7.33 2.80
CA TRP A 110 2.18 -6.11 2.01
C TRP A 110 3.10 -5.13 2.75
N LEU A 111 2.89 -4.96 4.05
CA LEU A 111 3.69 -4.05 4.88
C LEU A 111 5.16 -4.49 5.04
N THR A 112 5.51 -5.72 4.67
CA THR A 112 6.92 -6.12 4.60
C THR A 112 7.73 -5.16 3.75
N ASN A 113 7.21 -4.72 2.60
CA ASN A 113 7.92 -3.81 1.70
C ASN A 113 8.19 -2.45 2.36
N HIS A 114 7.23 -1.93 3.15
CA HIS A 114 7.37 -0.68 3.89
C HIS A 114 8.43 -0.80 4.98
N LEU A 115 8.42 -1.89 5.74
CA LEU A 115 9.22 -2.09 6.93
C LEU A 115 10.64 -2.62 6.65
N THR A 116 10.98 -2.88 5.37
CA THR A 116 12.30 -3.43 4.96
C THR A 116 13.03 -2.55 3.92
N LEU A 117 12.82 -1.24 3.94
CA LEU A 117 13.47 -0.27 3.02
C LEU A 117 13.28 -0.58 1.53
N ARG A 118 12.18 -1.19 1.16
CA ARG A 118 11.86 -1.47 -0.24
C ARG A 118 10.85 -0.50 -0.83
N LEU A 119 9.90 -0.03 -0.01
CA LEU A 119 8.83 0.85 -0.44
C LEU A 119 8.91 2.19 0.28
N PHE A 120 8.69 3.27 -0.47
CA PHE A 120 8.74 4.67 0.00
C PHE A 120 7.52 5.43 -0.50
N GLN A 121 6.82 6.13 0.39
CA GLN A 121 5.78 7.07 -0.03
C GLN A 121 6.40 8.43 -0.34
N LEU A 122 6.37 8.83 -1.62
CA LEU A 122 6.94 10.07 -2.12
C LEU A 122 5.84 11.01 -2.64
N GLY A 123 5.11 11.59 -1.73
CA GLY A 123 3.93 12.42 -2.02
C GLY A 123 2.66 11.55 -2.16
N ARG A 124 1.93 11.70 -3.27
CA ARG A 124 0.66 10.97 -3.48
C ARG A 124 0.82 9.49 -3.73
N LEU A 125 1.97 9.07 -4.26
CA LEU A 125 2.23 7.70 -4.70
C LEU A 125 3.29 7.04 -3.82
N GLN A 126 3.24 5.71 -3.81
CA GLN A 126 4.25 4.85 -3.20
C GLN A 126 5.09 4.20 -4.30
N PHE A 127 6.36 3.98 -4.03
CA PHE A 127 7.34 3.45 -4.97
C PHE A 127 8.12 2.32 -4.31
N CYS A 128 8.05 1.11 -4.89
CA CYS A 128 8.70 -0.08 -4.37
C CYS A 128 9.82 -0.55 -5.29
N MET A 129 11.02 -0.75 -4.73
CA MET A 129 12.13 -1.37 -5.43
C MET A 129 11.90 -2.88 -5.50
N GLU A 130 11.74 -3.43 -6.70
CA GLU A 130 11.56 -4.85 -6.92
C GLU A 130 12.08 -5.29 -8.29
N PRO A 131 12.45 -6.57 -8.47
CA PRO A 131 12.73 -7.10 -9.78
C PRO A 131 11.43 -7.25 -10.57
N ALA A 132 11.50 -7.11 -11.90
CA ALA A 132 10.40 -7.44 -12.79
C ALA A 132 10.03 -8.92 -12.65
N ASP A 133 8.76 -9.23 -12.48
CA ASP A 133 8.21 -10.58 -12.49
C ASP A 133 7.53 -10.94 -13.82
N PHE A 134 7.62 -10.04 -14.80
CA PHE A 134 7.06 -10.16 -16.14
C PHE A 134 8.07 -9.72 -17.22
N SER A 135 7.83 -10.13 -18.46
CA SER A 135 8.56 -9.66 -19.64
C SER A 135 7.76 -8.59 -20.38
N ALA A 136 8.46 -7.57 -20.89
CA ALA A 136 7.89 -6.58 -21.80
C ALA A 136 8.86 -6.31 -22.97
N PRO A 137 8.84 -7.16 -24.00
CA PRO A 137 9.82 -7.13 -25.11
C PRO A 137 9.87 -5.80 -25.85
N SER A 138 8.74 -5.10 -25.99
CA SER A 138 8.68 -3.76 -26.61
C SER A 138 9.48 -2.69 -25.89
N PHE A 139 9.82 -2.93 -24.61
CA PHE A 139 10.67 -2.09 -23.76
C PHE A 139 12.06 -2.69 -23.53
N GLY A 140 12.32 -3.90 -24.05
CA GLY A 140 13.52 -4.67 -23.73
C GLY A 140 13.64 -4.93 -22.23
N LEU A 141 12.53 -5.22 -21.55
CA LEU A 141 12.47 -5.55 -20.12
C LEU A 141 12.29 -7.06 -19.97
N GLU A 142 13.20 -7.69 -19.23
CA GLU A 142 13.16 -9.12 -18.93
C GLU A 142 12.91 -9.36 -17.42
N PRO A 143 12.34 -10.53 -17.06
CA PRO A 143 12.17 -10.91 -15.65
C PRO A 143 13.51 -10.87 -14.89
N GLY A 144 13.46 -10.34 -13.67
CA GLY A 144 14.64 -10.17 -12.81
C GLY A 144 15.34 -8.82 -12.95
N GLU A 145 15.05 -8.02 -13.99
CA GLU A 145 15.62 -6.69 -14.11
C GLU A 145 15.05 -5.73 -13.03
N PRO A 146 15.87 -4.83 -12.48
CA PRO A 146 15.40 -3.84 -11.52
C PRO A 146 14.36 -2.89 -12.12
N LEU A 147 13.25 -2.71 -11.42
CA LEU A 147 12.25 -1.69 -11.70
C LEU A 147 11.74 -1.06 -10.39
N VAL A 148 10.99 0.01 -10.51
CA VAL A 148 10.30 0.63 -9.38
C VAL A 148 8.81 0.55 -9.64
N SER A 149 8.13 -0.29 -8.87
CA SER A 149 6.66 -0.39 -8.96
C SER A 149 5.98 0.76 -8.24
N VAL A 150 4.90 1.23 -8.84
CA VAL A 150 4.10 2.36 -8.38
C VAL A 150 2.82 1.85 -7.75
N HIS A 151 2.58 2.24 -6.50
CA HIS A 151 1.39 1.86 -5.77
C HIS A 151 0.60 3.10 -5.35
N ILE A 152 -0.71 2.94 -5.27
CA ILE A 152 -1.64 3.99 -4.93
C ILE A 152 -2.20 3.68 -3.55
N CYS A 153 -1.65 4.35 -2.53
CA CYS A 153 -2.22 4.23 -1.19
C CYS A 153 -3.66 4.74 -1.14
N ARG A 154 -4.47 4.10 -0.30
CA ARG A 154 -5.87 4.47 -0.06
C ARG A 154 -5.96 5.90 0.48
N GLY A 155 -7.05 6.57 0.11
CA GLY A 155 -7.30 7.96 0.51
C GLY A 155 -6.69 8.99 -0.44
N GLY A 156 -7.38 10.11 -0.56
CA GLY A 156 -6.97 11.21 -1.43
C GLY A 156 -7.21 10.98 -2.93
N SER A 157 -7.36 12.07 -3.65
CA SER A 157 -7.55 12.09 -5.10
C SER A 157 -6.26 11.71 -5.83
N LEU A 158 -6.39 11.09 -7.01
CA LEU A 158 -5.31 10.94 -7.99
C LEU A 158 -5.13 12.23 -8.80
N ASP A 159 -5.03 13.37 -8.11
CA ASP A 159 -4.79 14.64 -8.77
C ASP A 159 -3.58 14.56 -9.70
N PRO A 160 -3.71 15.00 -10.98
CA PRO A 160 -2.63 14.86 -11.95
C PRO A 160 -1.33 15.54 -11.53
N ALA A 161 -1.40 16.76 -10.97
CA ALA A 161 -0.21 17.49 -10.55
C ALA A 161 0.45 16.83 -9.33
N ALA A 162 -0.34 16.29 -8.39
CA ALA A 162 0.19 15.56 -7.25
C ALA A 162 0.87 14.24 -7.67
N CYS A 163 0.31 13.54 -8.66
CA CYS A 163 0.95 12.35 -9.24
C CYS A 163 2.27 12.71 -9.95
N ASP A 164 2.29 13.77 -10.76
CA ASP A 164 3.49 14.22 -11.48
C ASP A 164 4.59 14.66 -10.50
N ALA A 165 4.22 15.36 -9.43
CA ALA A 165 5.16 15.70 -8.35
C ALA A 165 5.73 14.46 -7.66
N SER A 166 4.92 13.40 -7.47
CA SER A 166 5.39 12.13 -6.90
C SER A 166 6.42 11.44 -7.80
N PHE A 167 6.17 11.38 -9.11
CA PHE A 167 7.15 10.85 -10.07
C PHE A 167 8.43 11.69 -10.12
N ALA A 168 8.32 13.01 -10.07
CA ALA A 168 9.49 13.89 -10.03
C ALA A 168 10.33 13.64 -8.76
N ARG A 169 9.69 13.50 -7.59
CA ARG A 169 10.35 13.13 -6.34
C ARG A 169 11.03 11.77 -6.46
N ALA A 170 10.38 10.74 -7.02
CA ALA A 170 10.96 9.41 -7.19
C ALA A 170 12.19 9.43 -8.11
N ARG A 171 12.14 10.16 -9.24
CA ARG A 171 13.29 10.32 -10.15
C ARG A 171 14.52 10.96 -9.47
N ALA A 172 14.31 11.83 -8.48
CA ALA A 172 15.39 12.43 -7.70
C ALA A 172 15.83 11.55 -6.52
N PHE A 173 14.89 10.89 -5.84
CA PHE A 173 15.10 10.15 -4.60
C PHE A 173 15.97 8.91 -4.81
N PHE A 174 15.60 8.02 -5.75
CA PHE A 174 16.31 6.76 -5.91
C PHE A 174 17.77 6.92 -6.32
N PRO A 175 18.16 7.75 -7.31
CA PRO A 175 19.57 7.93 -7.64
C PRO A 175 20.39 8.53 -6.51
N LYS A 176 19.77 9.39 -5.69
CA LYS A 176 20.43 10.03 -4.56
C LYS A 176 20.67 9.05 -3.41
N HIS A 177 19.68 8.27 -3.05
CA HIS A 177 19.72 7.47 -1.83
C HIS A 177 20.03 5.98 -2.09
N PHE A 178 19.77 5.48 -3.30
CA PHE A 178 20.01 4.10 -3.73
C PHE A 178 20.75 4.05 -5.07
N PRO A 179 21.96 4.65 -5.18
CA PRO A 179 22.66 4.76 -6.47
C PRO A 179 23.02 3.41 -7.08
N ALA A 180 23.17 2.37 -6.28
CA ALA A 180 23.41 1.00 -6.75
C ALA A 180 22.17 0.33 -7.35
N TYR A 181 20.97 0.87 -7.10
CA TYR A 181 19.71 0.36 -7.66
C TYR A 181 19.38 1.08 -8.97
N ALA A 182 20.04 0.69 -10.04
CA ALA A 182 19.81 1.27 -11.36
C ALA A 182 18.59 0.64 -12.02
N PHE A 183 17.52 1.42 -12.22
CA PHE A 183 16.31 0.99 -12.91
C PHE A 183 16.00 1.90 -14.11
N ARG A 184 15.30 1.35 -15.10
CA ARG A 184 14.95 2.07 -16.35
C ARG A 184 13.48 2.47 -16.39
N PHE A 185 12.62 1.74 -15.69
CA PHE A 185 11.18 1.87 -15.80
C PHE A 185 10.51 1.93 -14.44
N PHE A 186 9.42 2.71 -14.39
CA PHE A 186 8.36 2.52 -13.42
C PHE A 186 7.36 1.52 -13.97
N SER A 187 6.83 0.64 -13.12
CA SER A 187 5.69 -0.22 -13.45
C SER A 187 4.52 0.09 -12.52
N CYS A 188 3.33 -0.23 -12.93
CA CYS A 188 2.16 -0.24 -12.07
C CYS A 188 1.30 -1.44 -12.43
N HIS A 189 1.00 -2.29 -11.45
CA HIS A 189 0.01 -3.37 -11.57
C HIS A 189 -1.20 -3.00 -10.74
N SER A 190 -2.32 -2.67 -11.38
CA SER A 190 -3.48 -2.14 -10.67
C SER A 190 -4.78 -2.30 -11.47
N TRP A 191 -5.88 -2.52 -10.74
CA TRP A 191 -7.22 -2.40 -11.28
C TRP A 191 -7.54 -0.99 -11.80
N LEU A 192 -6.88 0.05 -11.26
CA LEU A 192 -7.03 1.43 -11.72
C LEU A 192 -6.50 1.65 -13.14
N LEU A 193 -5.68 0.74 -13.68
CA LEU A 193 -5.22 0.77 -15.07
C LEU A 193 -6.17 0.04 -16.04
N ASP A 194 -7.26 -0.54 -15.55
CA ASP A 194 -8.25 -1.20 -16.38
C ASP A 194 -9.05 -0.18 -17.21
N GLU A 195 -8.94 -0.25 -18.52
CA GLU A 195 -9.66 0.62 -19.46
C GLU A 195 -11.19 0.44 -19.39
N THR A 196 -11.67 -0.71 -18.91
CA THR A 196 -13.12 -0.97 -18.72
C THR A 196 -13.75 -0.08 -17.65
N LEU A 197 -12.94 0.63 -16.85
CA LEU A 197 -13.41 1.64 -15.90
C LEU A 197 -13.79 2.96 -16.57
N LEU A 198 -13.27 3.28 -17.76
CA LEU A 198 -13.49 4.58 -18.39
C LEU A 198 -14.97 4.98 -18.57
N PRO A 199 -15.89 4.07 -18.95
CA PRO A 199 -17.31 4.38 -19.01
C PRO A 199 -17.93 4.75 -17.64
N LEU A 200 -17.33 4.27 -16.54
CA LEU A 200 -17.80 4.51 -15.17
C LEU A 200 -17.27 5.81 -14.58
N VAL A 201 -16.01 6.14 -14.88
CA VAL A 201 -15.30 7.29 -14.27
C VAL A 201 -15.24 8.51 -15.20
N GLY A 202 -15.36 8.30 -16.50
CA GLY A 202 -15.26 9.34 -17.54
C GLY A 202 -13.83 9.62 -17.99
N VAL A 203 -13.68 10.03 -19.24
CA VAL A 203 -12.37 10.24 -19.90
C VAL A 203 -11.56 11.44 -19.37
N TYR A 204 -12.20 12.34 -18.64
CA TYR A 204 -11.55 13.48 -17.98
C TYR A 204 -11.41 13.31 -16.47
N SER A 205 -11.56 12.09 -15.98
CA SER A 205 -11.37 11.79 -14.55
C SER A 205 -9.88 11.70 -14.18
N ASN A 206 -9.57 11.88 -12.90
CA ASN A 206 -8.23 11.69 -12.38
C ASN A 206 -7.71 10.26 -12.61
N ILE A 207 -8.59 9.25 -12.62
CA ILE A 207 -8.24 7.86 -12.96
C ILE A 207 -7.81 7.78 -14.41
N SER A 208 -8.56 8.38 -15.35
CA SER A 208 -8.18 8.42 -16.77
C SER A 208 -6.84 9.10 -16.98
N PHE A 209 -6.60 10.25 -16.33
CA PHE A 209 -5.30 10.92 -16.41
C PHE A 209 -4.17 10.12 -15.80
N PHE A 210 -4.44 9.32 -14.77
CA PHE A 210 -3.44 8.42 -14.21
C PHE A 210 -3.11 7.27 -15.18
N GLN A 211 -4.13 6.65 -15.80
CA GLN A 211 -3.97 5.58 -16.79
C GLN A 211 -3.10 6.00 -17.99
N GLN A 212 -3.32 7.22 -18.50
CA GLN A 212 -2.61 7.75 -19.67
C GLN A 212 -1.09 7.86 -19.51
N ARG A 213 -0.57 7.76 -18.28
CA ARG A 213 0.88 7.75 -18.01
C ARG A 213 1.56 6.46 -18.40
N PHE A 214 0.80 5.37 -18.49
CA PHE A 214 1.34 4.04 -18.64
C PHE A 214 1.01 3.44 -20.00
N GLN A 215 1.97 2.75 -20.58
CA GLN A 215 1.73 1.85 -21.69
C GLN A 215 1.41 0.46 -21.12
N ILE A 216 0.23 -0.05 -21.42
CA ILE A 216 -0.24 -1.34 -20.91
C ILE A 216 0.48 -2.47 -21.65
N VAL A 217 1.05 -3.40 -20.90
CA VAL A 217 1.81 -4.56 -21.41
C VAL A 217 1.16 -5.91 -21.05
N GLY A 218 0.19 -5.91 -20.12
CA GLY A 218 -0.52 -7.12 -19.73
C GLY A 218 -1.77 -6.80 -18.91
N ARG A 219 -2.67 -7.77 -18.83
CA ARG A 219 -3.86 -7.68 -17.96
C ARG A 219 -4.31 -9.08 -17.54
N THR A 220 -4.83 -9.18 -16.31
CA THR A 220 -5.34 -10.42 -15.74
C THR A 220 -6.73 -10.16 -15.14
N ALA A 221 -7.66 -11.06 -15.36
CA ALA A 221 -9.00 -10.96 -14.77
C ALA A 221 -8.91 -10.92 -13.24
N SER A 222 -9.62 -9.97 -12.62
CA SER A 222 -9.52 -9.71 -11.19
C SER A 222 -10.82 -9.18 -10.61
N ASN A 223 -11.03 -9.42 -9.30
CA ASN A 223 -12.09 -8.82 -8.51
C ASN A 223 -11.61 -7.58 -7.70
N ALA A 224 -10.40 -7.10 -7.96
CA ALA A 224 -9.81 -6.00 -7.20
C ALA A 224 -10.67 -4.74 -7.22
N ALA A 225 -11.28 -4.39 -8.36
CA ALA A 225 -12.20 -3.25 -8.42
C ALA A 225 -13.36 -3.37 -7.42
N ALA A 226 -13.96 -4.55 -7.26
CA ALA A 226 -15.01 -4.77 -6.26
C ALA A 226 -14.47 -4.62 -4.84
N ARG A 227 -13.34 -5.23 -4.53
CA ARG A 227 -12.70 -5.18 -3.20
C ARG A 227 -12.34 -3.76 -2.78
N TYR A 228 -11.69 -2.99 -3.64
CA TYR A 228 -11.25 -1.63 -3.32
C TYR A 228 -12.37 -0.60 -3.30
N VAL A 229 -13.42 -0.78 -4.10
CA VAL A 229 -14.49 0.21 -4.28
C VAL A 229 -15.71 -0.09 -3.41
N LEU A 230 -16.09 -1.35 -3.26
CA LEU A 230 -17.26 -1.73 -2.47
C LEU A 230 -16.86 -2.03 -1.03
N ARG A 231 -16.14 -3.11 -0.79
CA ARG A 231 -15.64 -3.53 0.52
C ARG A 231 -14.50 -4.54 0.34
N TRP A 232 -13.45 -4.42 1.16
CA TRP A 232 -12.23 -5.23 1.02
C TRP A 232 -12.45 -6.74 1.03
N ASP A 233 -13.35 -7.21 1.87
CA ASP A 233 -13.67 -8.62 2.05
C ASP A 233 -14.91 -9.09 1.28
N ILE A 234 -15.50 -8.25 0.39
CA ILE A 234 -16.75 -8.55 -0.29
C ILE A 234 -16.66 -9.83 -1.13
N GLN A 235 -17.64 -10.70 -0.94
CA GLN A 235 -17.79 -11.92 -1.74
C GLN A 235 -18.74 -11.68 -2.92
N PRO A 236 -18.64 -12.44 -4.01
CA PRO A 236 -19.48 -12.26 -5.20
C PRO A 236 -20.99 -12.32 -4.92
N ASP A 237 -21.43 -13.19 -4.00
CA ASP A 237 -22.82 -13.35 -3.61
C ASP A 237 -23.35 -12.19 -2.73
N GLU A 238 -22.46 -11.42 -2.10
CA GLU A 238 -22.82 -10.26 -1.29
C GLU A 238 -23.02 -8.98 -2.13
N ILE A 239 -22.50 -8.93 -3.37
CA ILE A 239 -22.56 -7.73 -4.22
C ILE A 239 -24.01 -7.25 -4.42
N ALA A 240 -24.95 -8.16 -4.58
CA ALA A 240 -26.36 -7.80 -4.76
C ALA A 240 -26.95 -7.06 -3.55
N ALA A 241 -26.54 -7.42 -2.35
CA ALA A 241 -27.01 -6.80 -1.09
C ALA A 241 -26.22 -5.52 -0.71
N PHE A 242 -25.06 -5.25 -1.32
CA PHE A 242 -24.25 -4.07 -1.01
C PHE A 242 -25.03 -2.77 -1.28
N ILE A 243 -24.99 -1.82 -0.34
CA ILE A 243 -25.64 -0.51 -0.46
C ILE A 243 -24.59 0.54 -0.90
N PRO A 244 -24.66 1.02 -2.16
CA PRO A 244 -23.71 2.02 -2.67
C PRO A 244 -23.85 3.37 -1.95
N GLN A 245 -22.73 4.00 -1.61
CA GLN A 245 -22.67 5.29 -0.94
C GLN A 245 -22.43 6.45 -1.92
N ASN A 246 -22.08 6.15 -3.17
CA ASN A 246 -21.81 7.15 -4.22
C ASN A 246 -22.09 6.57 -5.61
N ARG A 247 -22.05 7.47 -6.61
CA ARG A 247 -22.33 7.13 -8.01
C ARG A 247 -21.38 6.04 -8.55
N PHE A 248 -20.10 6.12 -8.26
CA PHE A 248 -19.12 5.16 -8.78
C PHE A 248 -19.40 3.74 -8.24
N GLN A 249 -19.65 3.61 -6.93
CA GLN A 249 -20.04 2.34 -6.33
C GLN A 249 -21.33 1.77 -6.96
N SER A 250 -22.33 2.64 -7.22
CA SER A 250 -23.59 2.23 -7.83
C SER A 250 -23.38 1.71 -9.26
N GLN A 251 -22.61 2.41 -10.05
CA GLN A 251 -22.31 2.02 -11.43
C GLN A 251 -21.47 0.73 -11.48
N LEU A 252 -20.43 0.63 -10.63
CA LEU A 252 -19.61 -0.58 -10.57
C LEU A 252 -20.43 -1.79 -10.14
N LYS A 253 -21.28 -1.66 -9.11
CA LYS A 253 -22.21 -2.71 -8.69
C LYS A 253 -23.08 -3.20 -9.85
N THR A 254 -23.66 -2.27 -10.61
CA THR A 254 -24.51 -2.61 -11.77
C THR A 254 -23.73 -3.43 -12.81
N GLN A 255 -22.50 -3.04 -13.12
CA GLN A 255 -21.65 -3.76 -14.07
C GLN A 255 -21.27 -5.15 -13.56
N LEU A 256 -20.92 -5.27 -12.28
CA LEU A 256 -20.61 -6.56 -11.66
C LEU A 256 -21.80 -7.53 -11.69
N LEU A 257 -23.02 -7.04 -11.41
CA LEU A 257 -24.23 -7.84 -11.48
C LEU A 257 -24.62 -8.23 -12.92
N SER A 258 -24.20 -7.45 -13.92
CA SER A 258 -24.33 -7.81 -15.34
C SER A 258 -23.18 -8.70 -15.85
N GLN A 259 -22.36 -9.24 -14.94
CA GLN A 259 -21.22 -10.12 -15.24
C GLN A 259 -20.12 -9.46 -16.08
N GLN A 260 -20.01 -8.13 -16.05
CA GLN A 260 -18.86 -7.43 -16.66
C GLN A 260 -17.57 -7.89 -15.99
N GLN A 261 -16.63 -8.38 -16.78
CA GLN A 261 -15.30 -8.73 -16.32
C GLN A 261 -14.46 -7.47 -16.14
N PHE A 262 -13.78 -7.35 -14.98
CA PHE A 262 -12.76 -6.36 -14.69
C PHE A 262 -11.38 -7.01 -14.60
N TYR A 263 -10.34 -6.18 -14.74
CA TYR A 263 -8.96 -6.66 -14.82
C TYR A 263 -8.07 -5.86 -13.86
N GLU A 264 -6.94 -6.45 -13.49
CA GLU A 264 -5.74 -5.73 -13.12
C GLU A 264 -4.84 -5.66 -14.34
N ALA A 265 -4.37 -4.48 -14.67
CA ALA A 265 -3.48 -4.26 -15.79
C ALA A 265 -2.08 -3.89 -15.32
N THR A 266 -1.07 -4.38 -16.04
CA THR A 266 0.33 -4.01 -15.84
C THR A 266 0.71 -2.96 -16.89
N GLY A 267 1.14 -1.81 -16.41
CA GLY A 267 1.60 -0.71 -17.25
C GLY A 267 3.05 -0.35 -16.97
N ILE A 268 3.74 0.14 -17.99
CA ILE A 268 5.12 0.63 -17.92
C ILE A 268 5.17 2.12 -18.25
N LEU A 269 5.98 2.86 -17.51
CA LEU A 269 6.33 4.24 -17.75
C LEU A 269 7.86 4.37 -17.73
N ALA A 270 8.46 4.94 -18.76
CA ALA A 270 9.90 5.23 -18.78
C ALA A 270 10.27 6.21 -17.65
N ARG A 271 11.43 5.96 -17.03
CA ARG A 271 11.98 6.80 -15.96
C ARG A 271 12.26 8.22 -16.38
#